data_c41426b763b0c9b68d3c2a1ecb0bab05
#
_entry.id   c41426b763b0c9b68d3c2a1ecb0bab05
#
_cell.length_a   1.000
_cell.length_b   1.000
_cell.length_c   1.000
_cell.angle_alpha   90.00
_cell.angle_beta   90.00
_cell.angle_gamma   90.00
#
_symmetry.space_group_name_H-M   'P 1'
#
loop_
_entity.id
_entity.type
_entity.pdbx_description
1 polymer ?
#
loop_
_entity_poly.entity_id
_entity_poly.type
_entity_poly.pdbx_seq_one_letter_code
_entity_poly.pdbx_strand_id
1 'polypeptide(L)'
;MNKTEARDLISKGFKSLTASSKSYQEKVHLDFIKDHLEKKNFSHVASYLSLPHEVSTEKINKFLVDSKNHLYLPKINSRSNKLEFVLCNKKTKFRQNSLNILEPMSEETIELKKLNAVI
;
A
#
# COMPACT_ATOMS: atom_id res chain seq x y z
N MET A 1 -13.58 22.72 8.42
CA MET A 1 -13.69 21.27 8.08
C MET A 1 -12.68 20.50 8.91
N ASN A 2 -13.11 19.45 9.59
CA ASN A 2 -12.23 18.57 10.36
C ASN A 2 -11.73 17.40 9.50
N LYS A 3 -10.83 16.58 10.06
CA LYS A 3 -10.25 15.44 9.33
C LYS A 3 -11.29 14.41 8.91
N THR A 4 -12.31 14.15 9.73
CA THR A 4 -13.37 13.19 9.42
C THR A 4 -14.21 13.67 8.26
N GLU A 5 -14.60 14.92 8.26
CA GLU A 5 -15.36 15.52 7.15
C GLU A 5 -14.58 15.51 5.84
N ALA A 6 -13.27 15.81 5.92
CA ALA A 6 -12.39 15.79 4.74
C ALA A 6 -12.28 14.36 4.17
N ARG A 7 -12.11 13.36 5.02
CA ARG A 7 -12.07 11.95 4.60
C ARG A 7 -13.37 11.50 3.96
N ASP A 8 -14.50 11.90 4.53
CA ASP A 8 -15.83 11.54 4.00
C ASP A 8 -16.05 12.16 2.62
N LEU A 9 -15.68 13.43 2.43
CA LEU A 9 -15.78 14.10 1.14
C LEU A 9 -14.91 13.42 0.08
N ILE A 10 -13.67 13.10 0.41
CA ILE A 10 -12.75 12.42 -0.49
C ILE A 10 -13.29 11.04 -0.84
N SER A 11 -13.76 10.28 0.14
CA SER A 11 -14.32 8.94 -0.04
C SER A 11 -15.54 8.97 -0.95
N LYS A 12 -16.48 9.91 -0.72
CA LYS A 12 -17.67 10.07 -1.57
C LYS A 12 -17.29 10.48 -2.99
N GLY A 13 -16.35 11.40 -3.13
CA GLY A 13 -15.85 11.83 -4.43
C GLY A 13 -15.25 10.66 -5.21
N PHE A 14 -14.43 9.84 -4.56
CA PHE A 14 -13.84 8.66 -5.19
C PHE A 14 -14.90 7.62 -5.59
N LYS A 15 -15.88 7.36 -4.72
CA LYS A 15 -16.96 6.41 -5.00
C LYS A 15 -17.84 6.84 -6.17
N SER A 16 -17.94 8.15 -6.43
CA SER A 16 -18.74 8.67 -7.55
C SER A 16 -18.04 8.55 -8.90
N LEU A 17 -16.73 8.23 -8.92
CA LEU A 17 -15.98 8.07 -10.16
C LEU A 17 -16.40 6.82 -10.91
N THR A 18 -16.34 6.90 -12.24
CA THR A 18 -16.61 5.74 -13.09
C THR A 18 -15.48 4.72 -12.99
N ALA A 19 -15.77 3.47 -13.35
CA ALA A 19 -14.75 2.42 -13.39
C ALA A 19 -13.62 2.77 -14.36
N SER A 20 -13.92 3.41 -15.50
CA SER A 20 -12.91 3.89 -16.44
C SER A 20 -11.97 4.91 -15.83
N SER A 21 -12.52 5.90 -15.10
CA SER A 21 -11.74 6.93 -14.44
C SER A 21 -10.83 6.35 -13.37
N LYS A 22 -11.33 5.40 -12.58
CA LYS A 22 -10.56 4.71 -11.56
C LYS A 22 -9.42 3.90 -12.17
N SER A 23 -9.66 3.18 -13.25
CA SER A 23 -8.63 2.42 -13.97
C SER A 23 -7.56 3.33 -14.56
N TYR A 24 -7.96 4.48 -15.10
CA TYR A 24 -7.02 5.46 -15.64
C TYR A 24 -6.11 6.02 -14.54
N GLN A 25 -6.69 6.39 -13.41
CA GLN A 25 -5.91 6.90 -12.27
C GLN A 25 -4.93 5.85 -11.73
N GLU A 26 -5.37 4.61 -11.64
CA GLU A 26 -4.53 3.50 -11.21
C GLU A 26 -3.34 3.31 -12.15
N LYS A 27 -3.58 3.37 -13.46
CA LYS A 27 -2.52 3.25 -14.47
C LYS A 27 -1.52 4.40 -14.38
N VAL A 28 -1.99 5.63 -14.29
CA VAL A 28 -1.13 6.82 -14.18
C VAL A 28 -0.26 6.73 -12.94
N HIS A 29 -0.84 6.34 -11.82
CA HIS A 29 -0.13 6.18 -10.56
C HIS A 29 0.94 5.08 -10.67
N LEU A 30 0.59 3.94 -11.26
CA LEU A 30 1.53 2.84 -11.47
C LEU A 30 2.70 3.26 -12.37
N ASP A 31 2.43 3.94 -13.48
CA ASP A 31 3.47 4.39 -14.41
C ASP A 31 4.42 5.38 -13.74
N PHE A 32 3.89 6.30 -12.94
CA PHE A 32 4.68 7.25 -12.16
C PHE A 32 5.62 6.53 -11.18
N ILE A 33 5.08 5.56 -10.43
CA ILE A 33 5.86 4.79 -9.45
C ILE A 33 6.96 3.98 -10.14
N LYS A 34 6.65 3.30 -11.25
CA LYS A 34 7.64 2.53 -12.02
C LYS A 34 8.79 3.41 -12.47
N ASP A 35 8.49 4.54 -13.07
CA ASP A 35 9.50 5.48 -13.58
C ASP A 35 10.39 5.99 -12.43
N HIS A 36 9.78 6.34 -11.30
CA HIS A 36 10.50 6.88 -10.15
C HIS A 36 11.43 5.83 -9.53
N LEU A 37 10.97 4.59 -9.38
CA LEU A 37 11.78 3.50 -8.83
C LEU A 37 12.96 3.16 -9.72
N GLU A 38 12.77 3.16 -11.04
CA GLU A 38 13.86 2.91 -12.01
C GLU A 38 14.93 3.98 -11.91
N LYS A 39 14.53 5.26 -11.88
CA LYS A 39 15.46 6.40 -11.83
C LYS A 39 16.24 6.48 -10.52
N LYS A 40 15.61 6.16 -9.42
CA LYS A 40 16.19 6.28 -8.07
C LYS A 40 16.83 4.99 -7.57
N ASN A 41 16.68 3.90 -8.28
CA ASN A 41 17.22 2.59 -7.90
C ASN A 41 16.82 2.15 -6.49
N PHE A 42 15.56 2.37 -6.13
CA PHE A 42 15.03 1.97 -4.83
C PHE A 42 14.85 0.45 -4.76
N SER A 43 15.12 -0.14 -3.60
CA SER A 43 15.00 -1.58 -3.39
C SER A 43 14.05 -1.97 -2.24
N HIS A 44 13.82 -1.09 -1.28
CA HIS A 44 12.98 -1.34 -0.11
C HIS A 44 11.86 -0.32 -0.09
N VAL A 45 10.66 -0.74 -0.45
CA VAL A 45 9.51 0.15 -0.66
C VAL A 45 8.35 -0.28 0.22
N ALA A 46 7.83 0.66 1.00
CA ALA A 46 6.61 0.44 1.76
C ALA A 46 5.39 0.89 0.96
N SER A 47 4.34 0.11 1.02
CA SER A 47 3.06 0.41 0.40
C SER A 47 1.93 0.11 1.39
N TYR A 48 0.71 -0.01 0.91
CA TYR A 48 -0.45 -0.35 1.72
C TYR A 48 -1.45 -1.15 0.89
N LEU A 49 -2.35 -1.83 1.55
CA LEU A 49 -3.48 -2.50 0.91
C LEU A 49 -4.63 -1.50 0.83
N SER A 50 -4.96 -1.09 -0.38
CA SER A 50 -5.99 -0.07 -0.60
C SER A 50 -7.39 -0.57 -0.21
N LEU A 51 -8.16 0.32 0.42
CA LEU A 51 -9.56 0.09 0.71
C LEU A 51 -10.42 0.39 -0.55
N PRO A 52 -11.67 -0.10 -0.62
CA PRO A 52 -12.50 0.09 -1.83
C PRO A 52 -12.73 1.55 -2.23
N HIS A 53 -12.60 2.48 -1.31
CA HIS A 53 -12.81 3.92 -1.55
C HIS A 53 -11.51 4.70 -1.79
N GLU A 54 -10.38 4.00 -1.88
CA GLU A 54 -9.07 4.59 -2.15
C GLU A 54 -8.62 4.25 -3.57
N VAL A 55 -7.63 5.00 -4.09
CA VAL A 55 -6.96 4.63 -5.33
C VAL A 55 -6.29 3.27 -5.12
N SER A 56 -6.58 2.33 -6.01
CA SER A 56 -6.07 0.97 -5.86
C SER A 56 -4.55 0.89 -5.92
N THR A 57 -3.95 0.20 -4.95
CA THR A 57 -2.52 -0.11 -4.93
C THR A 57 -2.24 -1.55 -5.38
N GLU A 58 -3.25 -2.28 -5.83
CA GLU A 58 -3.13 -3.69 -6.19
C GLU A 58 -2.08 -3.94 -7.27
N LYS A 59 -2.12 -3.17 -8.35
CA LYS A 59 -1.16 -3.29 -9.46
C LYS A 59 0.24 -2.86 -9.06
N ILE A 60 0.35 -1.80 -8.25
CA ILE A 60 1.63 -1.33 -7.72
C ILE A 60 2.27 -2.39 -6.84
N ASN A 61 1.48 -2.96 -5.92
CA ASN A 61 1.96 -3.99 -5.01
C ASN A 61 2.39 -5.25 -5.77
N LYS A 62 1.63 -5.65 -6.78
CA LYS A 62 2.00 -6.77 -7.65
C LYS A 62 3.31 -6.50 -8.40
N PHE A 63 3.46 -5.30 -8.94
CA PHE A 63 4.69 -4.89 -9.61
C PHE A 63 5.89 -4.99 -8.67
N LEU A 64 5.76 -4.50 -7.43
CA LEU A 64 6.84 -4.54 -6.44
C LEU A 64 7.21 -5.97 -6.05
N VAL A 65 6.21 -6.84 -5.89
CA VAL A 65 6.44 -8.25 -5.57
C VAL A 65 7.12 -8.99 -6.72
N ASP A 66 6.74 -8.70 -7.97
CA ASP A 66 7.27 -9.37 -9.16
C ASP A 66 8.64 -8.83 -9.61
N SER A 67 9.05 -7.67 -9.11
CA SER A 67 10.31 -7.03 -9.46
C SER A 67 11.41 -7.37 -8.47
N LYS A 68 12.60 -6.76 -8.63
CA LYS A 68 13.72 -6.91 -7.69
C LYS A 68 13.52 -6.10 -6.40
N ASN A 69 12.46 -5.31 -6.32
CA ASN A 69 12.17 -4.51 -5.15
C ASN A 69 11.58 -5.38 -4.03
N HIS A 70 11.86 -5.00 -2.79
CA HIS A 70 11.24 -5.62 -1.63
C HIS A 70 10.04 -4.79 -1.23
N LEU A 71 8.86 -5.43 -1.22
CA LEU A 71 7.61 -4.80 -0.78
C LEU A 71 7.43 -5.01 0.71
N TYR A 72 7.10 -3.92 1.42
CA TYR A 72 6.73 -3.95 2.83
C TYR A 72 5.33 -3.40 2.99
N LEU A 73 4.51 -4.09 3.77
CA LEU A 73 3.13 -3.68 4.05
C LEU A 73 2.94 -3.48 5.55
N PRO A 74 2.00 -2.60 5.93
CA PRO A 74 1.78 -2.29 7.35
C PRO A 74 1.09 -3.43 8.09
N LYS A 75 1.50 -3.62 9.32
CA LYS A 75 0.93 -4.59 10.24
C LYS A 75 0.96 -4.01 11.65
N ILE A 76 -0.09 -4.22 12.41
CA ILE A 76 -0.15 -3.79 13.81
C ILE A 76 0.42 -4.91 14.68
N ASN A 77 1.44 -4.59 15.45
CA ASN A 77 2.01 -5.52 16.42
C ASN A 77 1.01 -5.71 17.56
N SER A 78 0.54 -6.93 17.77
CA SER A 78 -0.48 -7.25 18.78
C SER A 78 -0.03 -7.01 20.22
N ARG A 79 1.27 -7.04 20.47
CA ARG A 79 1.83 -6.85 21.82
C ARG A 79 1.99 -5.37 22.18
N SER A 80 2.49 -4.56 21.24
CA SER A 80 2.81 -3.15 21.48
C SER A 80 1.79 -2.17 20.92
N ASN A 81 0.84 -2.61 20.10
CA ASN A 81 -0.11 -1.80 19.33
C ASN A 81 0.58 -0.79 18.40
N LYS A 82 1.86 -1.02 18.08
CA LYS A 82 2.60 -0.17 17.15
C LYS A 82 2.49 -0.68 15.73
N LEU A 83 2.51 0.26 14.79
CA LEU A 83 2.54 -0.06 13.37
C LEU A 83 3.95 -0.50 12.97
N GLU A 84 4.03 -1.62 12.29
CA GLU A 84 5.27 -2.15 11.74
C GLU A 84 5.09 -2.36 10.24
N PHE A 85 6.19 -2.33 9.49
CA PHE A 85 6.20 -2.73 8.09
C PHE A 85 6.88 -4.08 7.97
N VAL A 86 6.23 -5.02 7.30
CA VAL A 86 6.72 -6.39 7.17
C VAL A 86 6.88 -6.77 5.70
N LEU A 87 7.91 -7.58 5.44
CA LEU A 87 8.23 -8.02 4.08
C LEU A 87 7.13 -8.90 3.51
N CYS A 88 6.75 -8.61 2.26
CA CYS A 88 5.78 -9.39 1.51
C CYS A 88 6.36 -9.87 0.19
N ASN A 89 6.07 -11.12 -0.16
CA ASN A 89 6.44 -11.72 -1.44
C ASN A 89 5.27 -12.56 -1.96
N LYS A 90 5.48 -13.27 -3.07
CA LYS A 90 4.42 -14.08 -3.70
C LYS A 90 3.86 -15.18 -2.79
N LYS A 91 4.63 -15.61 -1.78
CA LYS A 91 4.23 -16.67 -0.87
C LYS A 91 3.59 -16.16 0.42
N THR A 92 3.59 -14.86 0.65
CA THR A 92 3.03 -14.26 1.86
C THR A 92 1.53 -14.50 1.93
N LYS A 93 1.08 -15.02 3.06
CA LYS A 93 -0.34 -15.21 3.38
C LYS A 93 -0.86 -14.01 4.13
N PHE A 94 -2.16 -13.79 4.05
CA PHE A 94 -2.85 -12.68 4.69
C PHE A 94 -3.95 -13.19 5.60
N ARG A 95 -4.28 -12.39 6.62
CA ARG A 95 -5.42 -12.65 7.50
C ARG A 95 -6.09 -11.32 7.86
N GLN A 96 -7.35 -11.35 8.25
CA GLN A 96 -8.03 -10.18 8.77
C GLN A 96 -7.68 -10.00 10.24
N ASN A 97 -7.37 -8.76 10.63
CA ASN A 97 -7.15 -8.41 12.03
C ASN A 97 -8.49 -8.12 12.74
N SER A 98 -8.42 -7.70 14.01
CA SER A 98 -9.60 -7.37 14.81
C SER A 98 -10.46 -6.23 14.23
N LEU A 99 -9.90 -5.43 13.34
CA LEU A 99 -10.59 -4.34 12.66
C LEU A 99 -11.09 -4.73 11.25
N ASN A 100 -11.07 -6.02 10.92
CA ASN A 100 -11.42 -6.57 9.60
C ASN A 100 -10.56 -6.03 8.46
N ILE A 101 -9.34 -5.64 8.76
CA ILE A 101 -8.36 -5.18 7.77
C ILE A 101 -7.38 -6.32 7.49
N LEU A 102 -7.12 -6.59 6.21
CA LEU A 102 -6.14 -7.60 5.82
C LEU A 102 -4.74 -7.17 6.23
N GLU A 103 -4.02 -8.10 6.85
CA GLU A 103 -2.62 -7.93 7.21
C GLU A 103 -1.79 -9.11 6.73
N PRO A 104 -0.53 -8.87 6.32
CA PRO A 104 0.37 -9.97 5.98
C PRO A 104 0.75 -10.76 7.23
N MET A 105 0.89 -12.08 7.07
CA MET A 105 1.28 -12.96 8.16
C MET A 105 2.79 -13.06 8.35
N SER A 106 3.56 -12.28 7.58
CA SER A 106 5.02 -12.20 7.73
C SER A 106 5.40 -11.56 9.06
N GLU A 107 6.54 -11.97 9.62
CA GLU A 107 7.11 -11.37 10.82
C GLU A 107 8.45 -10.70 10.56
N GLU A 108 8.88 -10.64 9.29
CA GLU A 108 10.12 -9.99 8.90
C GLU A 108 9.91 -8.48 8.76
N THR A 109 10.28 -7.75 9.81
CA THR A 109 10.11 -6.30 9.90
C THR A 109 11.30 -5.55 9.32
N ILE A 110 11.11 -4.26 9.05
CA ILE A 110 12.16 -3.34 8.63
C ILE A 110 12.10 -2.06 9.47
N GLU A 111 13.25 -1.51 9.80
CA GLU A 111 13.32 -0.18 10.41
C GLU A 111 12.95 0.89 9.39
N LEU A 112 12.18 1.90 9.79
CA LEU A 112 11.71 2.95 8.89
C LEU A 112 12.84 3.64 8.14
N LYS A 113 13.98 3.86 8.80
CA LYS A 113 15.14 4.53 8.19
C LYS A 113 15.78 3.73 7.04
N LYS A 114 15.48 2.43 6.93
CA LYS A 114 16.00 1.57 5.86
C LYS A 114 15.09 1.51 4.65
N LEU A 115 13.88 2.06 4.74
CA LEU A 115 12.99 2.18 3.60
C LEU A 115 13.50 3.25 2.64
N ASN A 116 13.49 2.94 1.35
CA ASN A 116 13.87 3.90 0.30
C ASN A 116 12.70 4.79 -0.10
N ALA A 117 11.50 4.28 -0.04
CA ALA A 117 10.29 5.00 -0.42
C ALA A 117 9.07 4.47 0.32
N VAL A 118 8.09 5.34 0.49
CA VAL A 118 6.75 5.02 1.02
C VAL A 118 5.72 5.56 0.03
N ILE A 119 4.83 4.68 -0.38
CA ILE A 119 3.77 5.02 -1.34
C ILE A 119 2.57 5.64 -0.66
#